data_f9a1979615932db99f3cfa1509f88dee
#
_entry.id   f9a1979615932db99f3cfa1509f88dee
#
_cell.length_a   1.000
_cell.length_b   1.000
_cell.length_c   1.000
_cell.angle_alpha   90.00
_cell.angle_beta   90.00
_cell.angle_gamma   90.00
#
_symmetry.space_group_name_H-M   'P 1'
#
loop_
_entity.id
_entity.type
_entity.pdbx_description
1 polymer ?
#
loop_
_entity_poly.entity_id
_entity_poly.type
_entity_poly.pdbx_seq_one_letter_code
_entity_poly.pdbx_strand_id
1 'polypeptide(L)'
;MKNLVCSIRVEETGIFGKGGAMEVRGYKENRLVIMLVALAGMSVYLLPYFRYYYYDAYVSYFHINDLQMGTLGSVYGVLAIVGYCIGGWVADRISLKLAISGSLIVTGIGAFILLLRPAFPIHVAIYALWGVTSIMTFWNPCMKALRALSRAEEQGRG
;
A
#
# COMPACT_ATOMS: atom_id res chain seq x y z
N MET A 1 -30.91 11.11 -32.27
CA MET A 1 -30.28 9.95 -31.65
C MET A 1 -29.42 10.46 -30.48
N LYS A 2 -30.10 10.77 -29.39
CA LYS A 2 -29.53 11.24 -28.12
C LYS A 2 -29.78 10.10 -27.13
N ASN A 3 -28.82 9.90 -26.23
CA ASN A 3 -28.94 9.10 -25.02
C ASN A 3 -28.71 7.58 -25.18
N LEU A 4 -27.44 7.22 -25.39
CA LEU A 4 -26.90 6.00 -24.78
C LEU A 4 -25.63 6.37 -24.02
N VAL A 5 -25.75 7.31 -23.11
CA VAL A 5 -24.80 7.44 -22.01
C VAL A 5 -25.08 6.22 -21.14
N CYS A 6 -24.23 5.23 -21.30
CA CYS A 6 -24.17 4.05 -20.45
C CYS A 6 -24.08 4.54 -19.01
N SER A 7 -25.22 4.49 -18.32
CA SER A 7 -25.28 4.58 -16.87
C SER A 7 -24.53 3.36 -16.35
N ILE A 8 -23.21 3.47 -16.24
CA ILE A 8 -22.43 2.57 -15.40
C ILE A 8 -22.87 2.96 -14.00
N ARG A 9 -23.95 2.31 -13.57
CA ARG A 9 -24.30 2.20 -12.18
C ARG A 9 -23.07 1.53 -11.54
N VAL A 10 -22.21 2.35 -10.93
CA VAL A 10 -21.19 1.85 -10.00
C VAL A 10 -22.00 1.31 -8.83
N GLU A 11 -22.40 0.06 -8.99
CA GLU A 11 -23.11 -0.70 -7.98
C GLU A 11 -22.19 -0.76 -6.76
N GLU A 12 -22.69 -0.19 -5.69
CA GLU A 12 -22.23 -0.09 -4.34
C GLU A 12 -21.34 -1.27 -3.86
N THR A 13 -20.10 -1.29 -4.22
CA THR A 13 -19.10 -1.99 -3.41
C THR A 13 -18.52 -0.93 -2.48
N GLY A 14 -19.04 -0.93 -1.24
CA GLY A 14 -18.83 0.07 -0.20
C GLY A 14 -17.37 0.45 0.03
N ILE A 15 -16.92 1.46 -0.68
CA ILE A 15 -15.58 2.05 -0.53
C ILE A 15 -15.52 2.86 0.76
N PHE A 16 -16.65 3.41 1.18
CA PHE A 16 -16.85 4.03 2.49
C PHE A 16 -18.23 3.60 2.98
N GLY A 17 -18.30 3.05 4.18
CA GLY A 17 -19.47 2.44 4.78
C GLY A 17 -20.81 3.13 4.46
N LYS A 18 -21.89 2.35 4.47
CA LYS A 18 -23.27 2.73 4.19
C LYS A 18 -23.56 4.20 4.50
N GLY A 19 -23.74 5.04 3.46
CA GLY A 19 -24.28 6.37 3.63
C GLY A 19 -23.67 7.52 2.86
N GLY A 20 -22.64 7.33 2.04
CA GLY A 20 -22.06 8.41 1.26
C GLY A 20 -21.74 7.96 -0.15
N ALA A 21 -22.63 8.24 -1.11
CA ALA A 21 -22.23 8.23 -2.51
C ALA A 21 -21.08 9.23 -2.63
N MET A 22 -19.84 8.72 -2.87
CA MET A 22 -18.73 9.60 -3.18
C MET A 22 -19.01 10.14 -4.57
N GLU A 23 -19.55 11.36 -4.62
CA GLU A 23 -19.69 12.11 -5.85
C GLU A 23 -18.31 12.15 -6.49
N VAL A 24 -18.20 11.74 -7.76
CA VAL A 24 -16.93 11.77 -8.51
C VAL A 24 -16.56 13.24 -8.71
N ARG A 25 -15.92 13.82 -7.70
CA ARG A 25 -15.36 15.17 -7.74
C ARG A 25 -14.06 15.10 -8.52
N GLY A 26 -13.79 16.12 -9.33
CA GLY A 26 -12.55 16.15 -10.11
C GLY A 26 -11.29 16.18 -9.23
N TYR A 27 -10.13 15.94 -9.84
CA TYR A 27 -8.81 15.94 -9.18
C TYR A 27 -8.58 17.15 -8.24
N LYS A 28 -9.01 18.35 -8.66
CA LYS A 28 -8.84 19.59 -7.88
C LYS A 28 -9.61 19.56 -6.55
N GLU A 29 -10.79 18.98 -6.52
CA GLU A 29 -11.66 18.93 -5.35
C GLU A 29 -11.20 17.85 -4.35
N ASN A 30 -10.59 16.77 -4.86
CA ASN A 30 -10.08 15.66 -4.05
C ASN A 30 -8.58 15.75 -3.74
N ARG A 31 -7.93 16.88 -4.06
CA ARG A 31 -6.48 17.06 -3.94
C ARG A 31 -5.93 16.68 -2.56
N LEU A 32 -6.61 17.07 -1.49
CA LEU A 32 -6.18 16.75 -0.13
C LEU A 32 -6.16 15.23 0.11
N VAL A 33 -7.21 14.54 -0.31
CA VAL A 33 -7.32 13.08 -0.13
C VAL A 33 -6.24 12.37 -0.95
N ILE A 34 -6.02 12.81 -2.18
CA ILE A 34 -4.98 12.28 -3.06
C ILE A 34 -3.59 12.49 -2.44
N MET A 35 -3.31 13.68 -1.91
CA MET A 35 -2.05 13.96 -1.21
C MET A 35 -1.87 13.07 0.03
N LEU A 36 -2.92 12.89 0.84
CA LEU A 36 -2.86 12.01 2.01
C LEU A 36 -2.60 10.55 1.63
N VAL A 37 -3.24 10.06 0.57
CA VAL A 37 -3.01 8.71 0.06
C VAL A 37 -1.59 8.56 -0.49
N ALA A 38 -1.06 9.58 -1.17
CA ALA A 38 0.32 9.59 -1.65
C ALA A 38 1.34 9.59 -0.49
N LEU A 39 1.11 10.42 0.54
CA LEU A 39 1.95 10.44 1.75
C LEU A 39 1.91 9.10 2.49
N ALA A 40 0.74 8.46 2.58
CA ALA A 40 0.60 7.13 3.15
C ALA A 40 1.43 6.10 2.35
N GLY A 41 1.43 6.20 1.01
CA GLY A 41 2.25 5.36 0.14
C GLY A 41 3.74 5.54 0.40
N MET A 42 4.21 6.78 0.46
CA MET A 42 5.61 7.05 0.79
C MET A 42 6.00 6.45 2.14
N SER A 43 5.15 6.57 3.15
CA SER A 43 5.41 6.04 4.50
C SER A 43 5.49 4.50 4.52
N VAL A 44 4.60 3.81 3.81
CA VAL A 44 4.59 2.34 3.73
C VAL A 44 5.85 1.80 3.06
N TYR A 45 6.33 2.47 2.01
CA TYR A 45 7.51 2.03 1.28
C TYR A 45 8.83 2.48 1.91
N LEU A 46 8.85 3.60 2.64
CA LEU A 46 10.06 4.12 3.25
C LEU A 46 10.72 3.09 4.18
N LEU A 47 9.95 2.42 5.01
CA LEU A 47 10.47 1.50 6.03
C LEU A 47 11.16 0.25 5.44
N PRO A 48 10.55 -0.52 4.51
CA PRO A 48 11.23 -1.64 3.87
C PRO A 48 12.47 -1.25 3.06
N TYR A 49 12.45 -0.05 2.47
CA TYR A 49 13.54 0.44 1.63
C TYR A 49 14.61 1.23 2.39
N PHE A 50 14.37 1.59 3.65
CA PHE A 50 15.30 2.31 4.51
C PHE A 50 16.71 1.68 4.54
N ARG A 51 16.80 0.34 4.55
CA ARG A 51 18.03 -0.43 4.52
C ARG A 51 18.90 -0.17 3.27
N TYR A 52 18.33 0.27 2.15
CA TYR A 52 19.10 0.60 0.95
C TYR A 52 19.73 1.97 1.03
N TYR A 53 19.03 2.92 1.67
CA TYR A 53 19.54 4.28 1.84
C TYR A 53 20.61 4.38 2.92
N TYR A 54 20.52 3.55 3.95
CA TYR A 54 21.39 3.56 5.12
C TYR A 54 22.03 2.20 5.37
N TYR A 55 22.59 1.60 4.31
CA TYR A 55 23.07 0.22 4.32
C TYR A 55 24.07 -0.06 5.45
N ASP A 56 25.18 0.69 5.52
CA ASP A 56 26.23 0.47 6.50
C ASP A 56 25.73 0.68 7.93
N ALA A 57 24.93 1.72 8.14
CA ALA A 57 24.32 1.99 9.44
C ALA A 57 23.35 0.88 9.84
N TYR A 58 22.58 0.34 8.90
CA TYR A 58 21.65 -0.75 9.15
C TYR A 58 22.37 -2.05 9.52
N VAL A 59 23.39 -2.42 8.75
CA VAL A 59 24.23 -3.62 8.99
C VAL A 59 24.91 -3.53 10.36
N SER A 60 25.53 -2.38 10.68
CA SER A 60 26.23 -2.19 11.96
C SER A 60 25.25 -2.15 13.14
N TYR A 61 24.08 -1.54 13.01
CA TYR A 61 23.10 -1.41 14.07
C TYR A 61 22.47 -2.77 14.45
N PHE A 62 22.13 -3.57 13.46
CA PHE A 62 21.50 -4.88 13.68
C PHE A 62 22.47 -6.04 13.76
N HIS A 63 23.77 -5.80 13.56
CA HIS A 63 24.83 -6.82 13.53
C HIS A 63 24.53 -7.96 12.56
N ILE A 64 24.03 -7.63 11.37
CA ILE A 64 23.74 -8.58 10.30
C ILE A 64 24.81 -8.51 9.21
N ASN A 65 24.97 -9.59 8.45
CA ASN A 65 25.91 -9.64 7.32
C ASN A 65 25.20 -9.38 5.98
N ASP A 66 25.97 -9.23 4.91
CA ASP A 66 25.48 -8.94 3.58
C ASP A 66 24.55 -10.02 3.04
N LEU A 67 24.79 -11.29 3.36
CA LEU A 67 23.92 -12.40 2.98
C LEU A 67 22.54 -12.28 3.67
N GLN A 68 22.54 -11.94 4.94
CA GLN A 68 21.31 -11.70 5.70
C GLN A 68 20.56 -10.49 5.15
N MET A 69 21.26 -9.42 4.79
CA MET A 69 20.67 -8.26 4.15
C MET A 69 20.01 -8.62 2.81
N GLY A 70 20.70 -9.42 2.00
CA GLY A 70 20.15 -9.95 0.74
C GLY A 70 18.92 -10.83 0.96
N THR A 71 18.93 -11.66 2.00
CA THR A 71 17.79 -12.51 2.39
C THR A 71 16.55 -11.68 2.71
N LEU A 72 16.68 -10.59 3.47
CA LEU A 72 15.55 -9.69 3.77
C LEU A 72 14.93 -9.13 2.49
N GLY A 73 15.77 -8.73 1.52
CA GLY A 73 15.31 -8.24 0.23
C GLY A 73 14.61 -9.28 -0.62
N SER A 74 15.16 -10.48 -0.66
CA SER A 74 14.60 -11.59 -1.42
C SER A 74 13.24 -12.02 -0.88
N VAL A 75 13.12 -12.16 0.44
CA VAL A 75 11.84 -12.51 1.09
C VAL A 75 10.79 -11.45 0.84
N TYR A 76 11.13 -10.17 1.01
CA TYR A 76 10.23 -9.06 0.69
C TYR A 76 9.78 -9.11 -0.78
N GLY A 77 10.73 -9.26 -1.72
CA GLY A 77 10.44 -9.24 -3.17
C GLY A 77 9.58 -10.42 -3.62
N VAL A 78 9.88 -11.64 -3.16
CA VAL A 78 9.09 -12.84 -3.50
C VAL A 78 7.64 -12.69 -3.02
N LEU A 79 7.44 -12.25 -1.79
CA LEU A 79 6.10 -12.06 -1.25
C LEU A 79 5.36 -10.88 -1.87
N ALA A 80 6.09 -9.85 -2.29
CA ALA A 80 5.53 -8.75 -3.08
C ALA A 80 4.98 -9.25 -4.43
N ILE A 81 5.70 -10.14 -5.13
CA ILE A 81 5.23 -10.75 -6.39
C ILE A 81 3.93 -11.53 -6.15
N VAL A 82 3.88 -12.37 -5.11
CA VAL A 82 2.65 -13.07 -4.73
C VAL A 82 1.53 -12.08 -4.43
N GLY A 83 1.86 -10.98 -3.73
CA GLY A 83 0.94 -9.89 -3.43
C GLY A 83 0.35 -9.23 -4.69
N TYR A 84 1.12 -9.07 -5.76
CA TYR A 84 0.61 -8.58 -7.05
C TYR A 84 -0.41 -9.53 -7.67
N CYS A 85 -0.14 -10.83 -7.67
CA CYS A 85 -1.03 -11.82 -8.26
C CYS A 85 -2.40 -11.89 -7.56
N ILE A 86 -2.42 -11.78 -6.24
CA ILE A 86 -3.62 -11.97 -5.43
C ILE A 86 -4.27 -10.63 -5.04
N GLY A 87 -3.51 -9.56 -5.07
CA GLY A 87 -3.90 -8.27 -4.49
C GLY A 87 -5.12 -7.63 -5.15
N GLY A 88 -5.34 -7.84 -6.45
CA GLY A 88 -6.55 -7.37 -7.13
C GLY A 88 -7.82 -7.98 -6.54
N TRP A 89 -7.83 -9.30 -6.35
CA TRP A 89 -8.94 -10.01 -5.75
C TRP A 89 -9.21 -9.60 -4.28
N VAL A 90 -8.14 -9.35 -3.52
CA VAL A 90 -8.25 -8.85 -2.13
C VAL A 90 -8.80 -7.42 -2.11
N ALA A 91 -8.32 -6.54 -3.00
CA ALA A 91 -8.77 -5.16 -3.11
C ALA A 91 -10.26 -5.02 -3.46
N ASP A 92 -10.85 -6.04 -4.10
CA ASP A 92 -12.29 -6.06 -4.42
C ASP A 92 -13.17 -6.48 -3.23
N ARG A 93 -12.60 -7.15 -2.24
CA ARG A 93 -13.34 -7.68 -1.09
C ARG A 93 -13.17 -6.89 0.21
N ILE A 94 -12.08 -6.17 0.35
CA ILE A 94 -11.78 -5.39 1.54
C ILE A 94 -12.09 -3.92 1.26
N SER A 95 -12.67 -3.24 2.24
CA SER A 95 -12.90 -1.79 2.13
C SER A 95 -11.56 -1.06 2.02
N LEU A 96 -11.50 -0.11 1.11
CA LEU A 96 -10.29 0.67 0.81
C LEU A 96 -9.67 1.31 2.05
N LYS A 97 -10.53 1.88 2.89
CA LYS A 97 -10.13 2.50 4.15
C LYS A 97 -9.45 1.51 5.08
N LEU A 98 -10.03 0.32 5.23
CA LEU A 98 -9.48 -0.71 6.10
C LEU A 98 -8.14 -1.23 5.57
N ALA A 99 -8.04 -1.45 4.25
CA ALA A 99 -6.83 -1.94 3.62
C ALA A 99 -5.65 -0.95 3.78
N ILE A 100 -5.86 0.33 3.47
CA ILE A 100 -4.82 1.36 3.58
C ILE A 100 -4.43 1.60 5.06
N SER A 101 -5.40 1.79 5.94
CA SER A 101 -5.12 2.02 7.37
C SER A 101 -4.48 0.80 8.02
N GLY A 102 -4.94 -0.40 7.71
CA GLY A 102 -4.38 -1.64 8.20
C GLY A 102 -2.92 -1.83 7.77
N SER A 103 -2.60 -1.56 6.50
CA SER A 103 -1.22 -1.60 6.01
C SER A 103 -0.30 -0.66 6.77
N LEU A 104 -0.73 0.59 7.01
CA LEU A 104 0.05 1.57 7.75
C LEU A 104 0.31 1.12 9.19
N ILE A 105 -0.72 0.62 9.87
CA ILE A 105 -0.62 0.13 11.24
C ILE A 105 0.34 -1.06 11.32
N VAL A 106 0.18 -2.05 10.45
CA VAL A 106 1.04 -3.24 10.44
C VAL A 106 2.49 -2.87 10.12
N THR A 107 2.70 -1.98 9.15
CA THR A 107 4.04 -1.49 8.80
C THR A 107 4.67 -0.74 9.97
N GLY A 108 3.93 0.12 10.66
CA GLY A 108 4.38 0.85 11.83
C GLY A 108 4.72 -0.08 13.01
N ILE A 109 3.87 -1.06 13.32
CA ILE A 109 4.14 -2.05 14.38
C ILE A 109 5.42 -2.83 14.06
N GLY A 110 5.60 -3.27 12.81
CA GLY A 110 6.83 -3.94 12.38
C GLY A 110 8.07 -3.08 12.62
N ALA A 111 8.00 -1.79 12.32
CA ALA A 111 9.10 -0.86 12.57
C ALA A 111 9.42 -0.73 14.07
N PHE A 112 8.40 -0.62 14.93
CA PHE A 112 8.61 -0.58 16.38
C PHE A 112 9.26 -1.86 16.92
N ILE A 113 8.86 -3.03 16.42
CA ILE A 113 9.48 -4.30 16.81
C ILE A 113 10.94 -4.32 16.37
N LEU A 114 11.29 -3.79 15.19
CA LEU A 114 12.69 -3.72 14.73
C LEU A 114 13.56 -2.86 15.64
N LEU A 115 13.04 -1.78 16.23
CA LEU A 115 13.78 -0.94 17.18
C LEU A 115 14.27 -1.72 18.42
N LEU A 116 13.57 -2.79 18.79
CA LEU A 116 13.94 -3.66 19.90
C LEU A 116 15.11 -4.63 19.56
N ARG A 117 15.68 -4.52 18.36
CA ARG A 117 16.76 -5.38 17.85
C ARG A 117 16.44 -6.88 17.99
N PRO A 118 15.34 -7.35 17.41
CA PRO A 118 14.95 -8.75 17.53
C PRO A 118 15.94 -9.65 16.81
N ALA A 119 15.91 -10.95 17.15
CA ALA A 119 16.71 -11.96 16.46
C ALA A 119 16.39 -12.00 14.95
N PHE A 120 17.36 -12.40 14.13
CA PHE A 120 17.25 -12.39 12.66
C PHE A 120 16.00 -13.09 12.10
N PRO A 121 15.50 -14.23 12.62
CA PRO A 121 14.24 -14.82 12.13
C PRO A 121 13.03 -13.90 12.27
N ILE A 122 12.97 -13.08 13.33
CA ILE A 122 11.89 -12.10 13.52
C ILE A 122 12.03 -10.97 12.48
N HIS A 123 13.25 -10.54 12.17
CA HIS A 123 13.54 -9.61 11.08
C HIS A 123 12.98 -10.12 9.75
N VAL A 124 13.27 -11.38 9.42
CA VAL A 124 12.77 -12.03 8.20
C VAL A 124 11.25 -12.06 8.18
N ALA A 125 10.60 -12.40 9.30
CA ALA A 125 9.15 -12.41 9.41
C ALA A 125 8.52 -11.02 9.20
N ILE A 126 9.15 -9.95 9.71
CA ILE A 126 8.68 -8.57 9.51
C ILE A 126 8.81 -8.17 8.05
N TYR A 127 9.92 -8.48 7.38
CA TYR A 127 10.09 -8.20 5.95
C TYR A 127 9.14 -9.01 5.07
N ALA A 128 8.85 -10.25 5.46
CA ALA A 128 7.82 -11.07 4.82
C ALA A 128 6.44 -10.40 4.93
N LEU A 129 6.09 -9.97 6.13
CA LEU A 129 4.82 -9.27 6.38
C LEU A 129 4.73 -7.96 5.59
N TRP A 130 5.80 -7.16 5.54
CA TRP A 130 5.86 -5.94 4.75
C TRP A 130 5.75 -6.19 3.25
N GLY A 131 6.33 -7.29 2.72
CA GLY A 131 6.18 -7.69 1.33
C GLY A 131 4.72 -7.93 0.96
N VAL A 132 3.97 -8.61 1.83
CA VAL A 132 2.54 -8.85 1.63
C VAL A 132 1.75 -7.55 1.78
N THR A 133 1.92 -6.82 2.88
CA THR A 133 1.07 -5.67 3.20
C THR A 133 1.30 -4.48 2.26
N SER A 134 2.52 -4.22 1.83
CA SER A 134 2.81 -3.08 0.96
C SER A 134 2.19 -3.23 -0.44
N ILE A 135 2.12 -4.43 -0.98
CA ILE A 135 1.60 -4.65 -2.33
C ILE A 135 0.13 -5.08 -2.30
N MET A 136 -0.20 -6.13 -1.55
CA MET A 136 -1.54 -6.72 -1.58
C MET A 136 -2.58 -5.81 -0.94
N THR A 137 -2.28 -5.24 0.23
CA THR A 137 -3.26 -4.47 1.00
C THR A 137 -3.08 -2.96 0.91
N PHE A 138 -1.96 -2.46 0.38
CA PHE A 138 -1.76 -1.04 0.15
C PHE A 138 -1.82 -0.66 -1.33
N TRP A 139 -0.93 -1.19 -2.18
CA TRP A 139 -0.76 -0.73 -3.56
C TRP A 139 -2.03 -0.90 -4.40
N ASN A 140 -2.60 -2.10 -4.43
CA ASN A 140 -3.80 -2.37 -5.24
C ASN A 140 -5.01 -1.53 -4.79
N PRO A 141 -5.36 -1.46 -3.49
CA PRO A 141 -6.40 -0.56 -3.00
C PRO A 141 -6.10 0.93 -3.26
N CYS A 142 -4.85 1.35 -3.15
CA CYS A 142 -4.43 2.72 -3.43
C CYS A 142 -4.70 3.11 -4.89
N MET A 143 -4.32 2.25 -5.84
CA MET A 143 -4.59 2.50 -7.26
C MET A 143 -6.08 2.51 -7.57
N LYS A 144 -6.88 1.66 -6.90
CA LYS A 144 -8.34 1.69 -7.00
C LYS A 144 -8.91 3.00 -6.44
N ALA A 145 -8.40 3.48 -5.30
CA ALA A 145 -8.79 4.76 -4.72
C ALA A 145 -8.51 5.93 -5.64
N LEU A 146 -7.30 6.01 -6.18
CA LEU A 146 -6.90 7.09 -7.07
C LEU A 146 -7.77 7.15 -8.33
N ARG A 147 -8.09 5.99 -8.91
CA ARG A 147 -9.01 5.90 -10.05
C ARG A 147 -10.42 6.37 -9.71
N ALA A 148 -10.92 6.01 -8.52
CA ALA A 148 -12.27 6.41 -8.07
C ALA A 148 -12.36 7.91 -7.75
N LEU A 149 -11.24 8.54 -7.35
CA LEU A 149 -11.18 9.97 -7.01
C LEU A 149 -10.93 10.89 -8.22
N SER A 150 -10.53 10.32 -9.36
CA SER A 150 -10.23 11.07 -10.59
C SER A 150 -11.31 10.85 -11.63
N ARG A 151 -11.72 11.93 -12.35
CA ARG A 151 -12.59 11.80 -13.53
C ARG A 151 -11.89 11.01 -14.62
N ALA A 152 -12.64 10.30 -15.45
CA ALA A 152 -12.08 9.51 -16.54
C ALA A 152 -11.15 10.31 -17.47
N GLU A 153 -11.48 11.59 -17.69
CA GLU A 153 -10.72 12.54 -18.53
C GLU A 153 -9.42 13.04 -17.87
N GLU A 154 -9.31 12.93 -16.56
CA GLU A 154 -8.16 13.38 -15.76
C GLU A 154 -7.22 12.21 -15.38
N GLN A 155 -7.62 10.97 -15.66
CA GLN A 155 -6.82 9.79 -15.39
C GLN A 155 -5.53 9.81 -16.22
N GLY A 156 -4.39 9.85 -15.56
CA GLY A 156 -3.07 9.96 -16.19
C GLY A 156 -2.40 11.34 -16.04
N ARG A 157 -3.06 12.31 -15.41
CA ARG A 157 -2.49 13.63 -15.09
C ARG A 157 -2.14 13.80 -13.60
N GLY A 158 -2.41 12.81 -12.79
CA GLY A 158 -2.16 12.81 -11.34
C GLY A 158 -0.86 12.18 -10.92
#